data_a831c75e4a54724b7196e11f43b87b10
#
_entry.id   a831c75e4a54724b7196e11f43b87b10
#
_cell.length_a   1.000
_cell.length_b   1.000
_cell.length_c   1.000
_cell.angle_alpha   90.00
_cell.angle_beta   90.00
_cell.angle_gamma   90.00
#
_symmetry.space_group_name_H-M   'P 1'
#
loop_
_entity.id
_entity.type
_entity.pdbx_description
1 polymer ?
#
loop_
_entity_poly.entity_id
_entity_poly.type
_entity_poly.pdbx_seq_one_letter_code
_entity_poly.pdbx_strand_id
1 'polypeptide(L)'
;VRQQQGELSFLLHGGMDEGYEFRFCERILQGLPAQFGCSYGGTLIHGGSFGIRTREDAVKAKIVAPYEKMGRLFAQQGNFLTPEAKKFTGPEQYPWLVRKMVSLLFLKKVNGEFEQFAKDWGCTRPLDDKPYSDK
;
A
#
# COMPACT_ATOMS: atom_id res chain seq x y z
N VAL A 1 -5.18 -34.02 22.43
CA VAL A 1 -4.14 -33.23 21.73
C VAL A 1 -4.82 -31.93 21.32
N ARG A 2 -4.52 -30.78 22.00
CA ARG A 2 -4.96 -29.47 21.54
C ARG A 2 -4.21 -29.21 20.23
N GLN A 3 -4.90 -29.21 19.10
CA GLN A 3 -4.36 -28.67 17.87
C GLN A 3 -4.02 -27.19 18.15
N GLN A 4 -2.75 -26.86 18.03
CA GLN A 4 -2.30 -25.49 18.12
C GLN A 4 -2.90 -24.77 16.91
N GLN A 5 -3.93 -23.94 17.15
CA GLN A 5 -4.53 -23.14 16.08
C GLN A 5 -3.47 -22.14 15.62
N GLY A 6 -3.16 -22.18 14.32
CA GLY A 6 -2.25 -21.21 13.71
C GLY A 6 -2.82 -19.79 13.79
N GLU A 7 -1.96 -18.80 13.70
CA GLU A 7 -2.34 -17.39 13.59
C GLU A 7 -1.90 -16.86 12.22
N LEU A 8 -2.79 -16.16 11.52
CA LEU A 8 -2.50 -15.53 10.23
C LEU A 8 -2.45 -14.01 10.39
N SER A 9 -1.30 -13.46 10.04
CA SER A 9 -1.09 -12.01 9.94
C SER A 9 -0.87 -11.61 8.50
N PHE A 10 -1.27 -10.39 8.14
CA PHE A 10 -1.23 -9.91 6.78
C PHE A 10 -0.41 -8.64 6.67
N LEU A 11 0.13 -8.39 5.48
CA LEU A 11 0.76 -7.13 5.10
C LEU A 11 0.06 -6.60 3.86
N LEU A 12 -0.49 -5.40 3.95
CA LEU A 12 -1.06 -4.64 2.85
C LEU A 12 -0.18 -3.43 2.57
N HIS A 13 0.23 -3.27 1.33
CA HIS A 13 0.91 -2.06 0.91
C HIS A 13 0.34 -1.55 -0.42
N GLY A 14 0.48 -0.26 -0.67
CA GLY A 14 0.00 0.36 -1.90
C GLY A 14 0.73 1.65 -2.23
N GLY A 15 0.42 2.19 -3.41
CA GLY A 15 1.07 3.38 -3.92
C GLY A 15 0.70 4.65 -3.18
N MET A 16 -0.54 4.78 -2.76
CA MET A 16 -1.05 5.96 -2.05
C MET A 16 -0.83 5.83 -0.55
N ASP A 17 -0.69 6.97 0.15
CA ASP A 17 -0.33 7.01 1.58
C ASP A 17 -1.54 6.90 2.51
N GLU A 18 -2.77 7.05 2.01
CA GLU A 18 -3.96 7.15 2.83
C GLU A 18 -4.47 5.76 3.27
N GLY A 19 -4.58 5.55 4.57
CA GLY A 19 -4.98 4.27 5.17
C GLY A 19 -6.38 3.81 4.79
N TYR A 20 -7.32 4.72 4.55
CA TYR A 20 -8.72 4.39 4.23
C TYR A 20 -8.85 3.52 2.97
N GLU A 21 -7.93 3.63 2.01
CA GLU A 21 -7.95 2.84 0.79
C GLU A 21 -7.81 1.34 1.04
N PHE A 22 -7.18 0.98 2.15
CA PHE A 22 -6.95 -0.42 2.53
C PHE A 22 -8.02 -1.01 3.43
N ARG A 23 -8.92 -0.20 3.99
CA ARG A 23 -9.87 -0.65 5.01
C ARG A 23 -10.88 -1.69 4.51
N PHE A 24 -11.21 -1.64 3.23
CA PHE A 24 -12.06 -2.67 2.63
C PHE A 24 -11.34 -4.04 2.59
N CYS A 25 -10.10 -4.05 2.09
CA CYS A 25 -9.29 -5.27 2.06
C CYS A 25 -9.00 -5.81 3.46
N GLU A 26 -8.67 -4.93 4.42
CA GLU A 26 -8.44 -5.32 5.82
C GLU A 26 -9.65 -6.06 6.40
N ARG A 27 -10.88 -5.56 6.18
CA ARG A 27 -12.10 -6.23 6.66
C ARG A 27 -12.29 -7.63 6.08
N ILE A 28 -11.94 -7.83 4.82
CA ILE A 28 -11.98 -9.16 4.20
C ILE A 28 -10.95 -10.07 4.88
N LEU A 29 -9.72 -9.59 5.07
CA LEU A 29 -8.63 -10.34 5.68
C LEU A 29 -8.88 -10.69 7.13
N GLN A 30 -9.63 -9.88 7.88
CA GLN A 30 -10.04 -10.19 9.26
C GLN A 30 -10.90 -11.46 9.36
N GLY A 31 -11.74 -11.73 8.37
CA GLY A 31 -12.60 -12.92 8.33
C GLY A 31 -11.95 -14.15 7.73
N LEU A 32 -10.85 -13.99 6.98
CA LEU A 32 -10.24 -15.07 6.23
C LEU A 32 -9.62 -16.18 7.11
N PRO A 33 -8.90 -15.89 8.22
CA PRO A 33 -8.26 -16.91 9.04
C PRO A 33 -9.23 -17.95 9.61
N ALA A 34 -10.42 -17.53 9.98
CA ALA A 34 -11.44 -18.43 10.53
C ALA A 34 -11.83 -19.56 9.56
N GLN A 35 -11.77 -19.30 8.23
CA GLN A 35 -12.07 -20.31 7.20
C GLN A 35 -11.01 -21.43 7.17
N PHE A 36 -9.82 -21.17 7.71
CA PHE A 36 -8.71 -22.14 7.81
C PHE A 36 -8.51 -22.66 9.24
N GLY A 37 -9.43 -22.38 10.16
CA GLY A 37 -9.29 -22.76 11.57
C GLY A 37 -8.16 -22.02 12.29
N CYS A 38 -7.79 -20.83 11.79
CA CYS A 38 -6.75 -19.98 12.36
C CYS A 38 -7.34 -18.76 13.06
N SER A 39 -6.55 -18.16 13.97
CA SER A 39 -6.86 -16.84 14.52
C SER A 39 -6.33 -15.71 13.64
N TYR A 40 -6.92 -14.54 13.75
CA TYR A 40 -6.45 -13.33 13.07
C TYR A 40 -5.37 -12.63 13.91
N GLY A 41 -4.17 -12.51 13.35
CA GLY A 41 -2.99 -11.91 13.97
C GLY A 41 -2.73 -10.45 13.55
N GLY A 42 -3.74 -9.80 12.96
CA GLY A 42 -3.61 -8.40 12.55
C GLY A 42 -3.15 -8.21 11.12
N THR A 43 -3.35 -6.98 10.63
CA THR A 43 -2.89 -6.55 9.30
C THR A 43 -2.00 -5.32 9.44
N LEU A 44 -0.76 -5.44 9.01
CA LEU A 44 0.13 -4.29 8.85
C LEU A 44 -0.22 -3.58 7.55
N ILE A 45 -0.61 -2.31 7.65
CA ILE A 45 -1.00 -1.50 6.50
C ILE A 45 -0.02 -0.35 6.34
N HIS A 46 0.45 -0.12 5.12
CA HIS A 46 1.25 1.07 4.81
C HIS A 46 1.19 1.41 3.33
N GLY A 47 0.98 2.68 3.04
CA GLY A 47 1.00 3.23 1.67
C GLY A 47 2.36 3.79 1.27
N GLY A 48 2.36 4.67 0.28
CA GLY A 48 3.54 5.45 -0.12
C GLY A 48 4.60 4.69 -0.91
N SER A 49 4.32 3.48 -1.37
CA SER A 49 5.27 2.70 -2.17
C SER A 49 5.25 3.04 -3.67
N PHE A 50 4.47 4.07 -4.08
CA PHE A 50 4.39 4.49 -5.46
C PHE A 50 5.77 4.89 -6.01
N GLY A 51 6.11 4.35 -7.14
CA GLY A 51 7.39 4.66 -7.80
C GLY A 51 8.63 4.03 -7.16
N ILE A 52 8.49 3.09 -6.20
CA ILE A 52 9.65 2.41 -5.59
C ILE A 52 10.58 1.79 -6.63
N ARG A 53 10.03 1.30 -7.75
CA ARG A 53 10.82 0.67 -8.82
C ARG A 53 11.63 1.67 -9.66
N THR A 54 11.21 2.94 -9.69
CA THR A 54 11.79 3.98 -10.53
C THR A 54 12.70 4.93 -9.78
N ARG A 55 12.81 4.79 -8.42
CA ARG A 55 13.62 5.67 -7.59
C ARG A 55 15.02 5.12 -7.38
N GLU A 56 15.94 6.03 -7.06
CA GLU A 56 17.30 5.69 -6.66
C GLU A 56 17.33 4.81 -5.40
N ASP A 57 18.38 3.99 -5.26
CA ASP A 57 18.49 3.01 -4.18
C ASP A 57 18.49 3.65 -2.78
N ALA A 58 19.05 4.84 -2.62
CA ALA A 58 18.98 5.59 -1.37
C ALA A 58 17.54 5.97 -0.97
N VAL A 59 16.67 6.26 -1.95
CA VAL A 59 15.25 6.56 -1.72
C VAL A 59 14.48 5.29 -1.40
N LYS A 60 14.78 4.19 -2.13
CA LYS A 60 14.20 2.87 -1.84
C LYS A 60 14.51 2.43 -0.41
N ALA A 61 15.77 2.58 0.03
CA ALA A 61 16.18 2.24 1.39
C ALA A 61 15.36 2.98 2.45
N LYS A 62 15.08 4.28 2.23
CA LYS A 62 14.23 5.07 3.14
C LYS A 62 12.78 4.58 3.19
N ILE A 63 12.24 4.09 2.07
CA ILE A 63 10.89 3.53 2.00
C ILE A 63 10.85 2.17 2.72
N VAL A 64 11.90 1.37 2.61
CA VAL A 64 11.96 0.00 3.16
C VAL A 64 12.31 -0.02 4.66
N ALA A 65 13.18 0.87 5.12
CA ALA A 65 13.67 0.86 6.51
C ALA A 65 12.56 0.82 7.60
N PRO A 66 11.41 1.53 7.46
CA PRO A 66 10.31 1.41 8.42
C PRO A 66 9.72 -0.01 8.52
N TYR A 67 9.71 -0.76 7.42
CA TYR A 67 9.22 -2.16 7.42
C TYR A 67 10.14 -3.10 8.20
N GLU A 68 11.45 -2.86 8.21
CA GLU A 68 12.38 -3.65 9.03
C GLU A 68 12.06 -3.53 10.52
N LYS A 69 11.68 -2.32 10.98
CA LYS A 69 11.23 -2.11 12.35
C LYS A 69 9.97 -2.94 12.66
N MET A 70 9.01 -2.97 11.72
CA MET A 70 7.78 -3.76 11.88
C MET A 70 8.07 -5.26 11.82
N GLY A 71 9.03 -5.70 11.00
CA GLY A 71 9.51 -7.09 10.97
C GLY A 71 10.11 -7.52 12.32
N ARG A 72 10.92 -6.67 12.94
CA ARG A 72 11.45 -6.93 14.30
C ARG A 72 10.34 -6.98 15.35
N LEU A 73 9.36 -6.08 15.27
CA LEU A 73 8.19 -6.08 16.14
C LEU A 73 7.42 -7.40 15.99
N PHE A 74 7.15 -7.82 14.77
CA PHE A 74 6.47 -9.08 14.49
C PHE A 74 7.25 -10.29 15.04
N ALA A 75 8.56 -10.31 14.88
CA ALA A 75 9.40 -11.38 15.42
C ALA A 75 9.33 -11.49 16.97
N GLN A 76 9.08 -10.37 17.66
CA GLN A 76 8.94 -10.31 19.11
C GLN A 76 7.53 -10.63 19.59
N GLN A 77 6.50 -10.16 18.89
CA GLN A 77 5.09 -10.23 19.32
C GLN A 77 4.33 -11.40 18.68
N GLY A 78 4.79 -11.90 17.53
CA GLY A 78 4.11 -12.93 16.75
C GLY A 78 2.95 -12.41 15.89
N ASN A 79 2.51 -11.14 16.07
CA ASN A 79 1.37 -10.58 15.35
C ASN A 79 1.47 -9.06 15.16
N PHE A 80 0.49 -8.48 14.46
CA PHE A 80 0.34 -7.05 14.21
C PHE A 80 -0.82 -6.41 14.99
N LEU A 81 -1.34 -7.04 16.04
CA LEU A 81 -2.41 -6.49 16.88
C LEU A 81 -1.89 -5.46 17.90
N THR A 82 -0.89 -4.70 17.54
CA THR A 82 -0.18 -3.74 18.41
C THR A 82 -0.51 -2.30 18.04
N PRO A 83 -0.43 -1.37 19.00
CA PRO A 83 -0.59 0.06 18.74
C PRO A 83 0.41 0.59 17.71
N GLU A 84 1.63 0.06 17.71
CA GLU A 84 2.71 0.43 16.78
C GLU A 84 2.35 0.06 15.35
N ALA A 85 1.80 -1.14 15.12
CA ALA A 85 1.34 -1.57 13.81
C ALA A 85 0.18 -0.69 13.30
N LYS A 86 -0.76 -0.32 14.18
CA LYS A 86 -1.84 0.62 13.82
C LYS A 86 -1.30 2.00 13.46
N LYS A 87 -0.33 2.51 14.22
CA LYS A 87 0.30 3.81 13.95
C LYS A 87 1.11 3.81 12.66
N PHE A 88 1.63 2.66 12.26
CA PHE A 88 2.41 2.49 11.03
C PHE A 88 1.60 2.76 9.76
N THR A 89 0.29 2.57 9.79
CA THR A 89 -0.61 2.88 8.67
C THR A 89 -0.50 4.33 8.20
N GLY A 90 -0.14 5.25 9.09
CA GLY A 90 -0.14 6.68 8.79
C GLY A 90 -1.55 7.29 8.90
N PRO A 91 -1.81 8.42 8.22
CA PRO A 91 -3.11 9.08 8.27
C PRO A 91 -4.17 8.28 7.52
N GLU A 92 -5.38 8.22 8.08
CA GLU A 92 -6.53 7.62 7.36
C GLU A 92 -6.84 8.41 6.09
N GLN A 93 -6.89 9.73 6.21
CA GLN A 93 -7.06 10.64 5.07
C GLN A 93 -6.26 11.91 5.32
N TYR A 94 -5.69 12.46 4.27
CA TYR A 94 -5.10 13.78 4.33
C TYR A 94 -6.17 14.88 4.41
N PRO A 95 -5.89 15.99 5.09
CA PRO A 95 -6.74 17.16 5.02
C PRO A 95 -7.01 17.57 3.58
N TRP A 96 -8.22 18.08 3.28
CA TRP A 96 -8.64 18.39 1.91
C TRP A 96 -7.67 19.31 1.16
N LEU A 97 -7.05 20.26 1.87
CA LEU A 97 -6.07 21.17 1.29
C LEU A 97 -4.82 20.42 0.79
N VAL A 98 -4.31 19.48 1.58
CA VAL A 98 -3.18 18.64 1.20
C VAL A 98 -3.54 17.77 -0.01
N ARG A 99 -4.74 17.17 -0.02
CA ARG A 99 -5.23 16.38 -1.16
C ARG A 99 -5.32 17.22 -2.42
N LYS A 100 -5.82 18.46 -2.32
CA LYS A 100 -5.89 19.38 -3.45
C LYS A 100 -4.50 19.77 -3.96
N MET A 101 -3.54 20.04 -3.09
CA MET A 101 -2.16 20.32 -3.47
C MET A 101 -1.51 19.11 -4.16
N VAL A 102 -1.68 17.91 -3.59
CA VAL A 102 -1.19 16.66 -4.19
C VAL A 102 -1.82 16.47 -5.58
N SER A 103 -3.13 16.66 -5.72
CA SER A 103 -3.82 16.54 -7.01
C SER A 103 -3.27 17.53 -8.06
N LEU A 104 -3.02 18.77 -7.68
CA LEU A 104 -2.57 19.79 -8.64
C LEU A 104 -1.09 19.66 -9.03
N LEU A 105 -0.23 19.32 -8.09
CA LEU A 105 1.23 19.33 -8.30
C LEU A 105 1.77 17.93 -8.62
N PHE A 106 1.35 16.93 -7.86
CA PHE A 106 1.85 15.57 -7.96
C PHE A 106 1.28 14.86 -9.20
N LEU A 107 -0.03 14.95 -9.44
CA LEU A 107 -0.64 14.26 -10.58
C LEU A 107 -0.13 14.81 -11.92
N LYS A 108 0.09 16.12 -12.02
CA LYS A 108 0.67 16.72 -13.24
C LYS A 108 2.07 16.15 -13.54
N LYS A 109 2.90 16.04 -12.49
CA LYS A 109 4.25 15.46 -12.63
C LYS A 109 4.18 13.98 -12.99
N VAL A 110 3.37 13.22 -12.28
CA VAL A 110 3.21 11.77 -12.48
C VAL A 110 2.65 11.45 -13.86
N ASN A 111 1.65 12.22 -14.32
CA ASN A 111 1.12 12.04 -15.67
C ASN A 111 2.20 12.25 -16.73
N GLY A 112 3.05 13.28 -16.58
CA GLY A 112 4.18 13.49 -17.49
C GLY A 112 5.19 12.33 -17.47
N GLU A 113 5.45 11.74 -16.30
CA GLU A 113 6.31 10.55 -16.19
C GLU A 113 5.68 9.33 -16.89
N PHE A 114 4.38 9.11 -16.73
CA PHE A 114 3.66 8.03 -17.43
C PHE A 114 3.61 8.23 -18.93
N GLU A 115 3.41 9.46 -19.42
CA GLU A 115 3.49 9.76 -20.84
C GLU A 115 4.88 9.43 -21.41
N GLN A 116 5.93 9.75 -20.67
CA GLN A 116 7.29 9.43 -21.09
C GLN A 116 7.52 7.91 -21.09
N PHE A 117 7.13 7.18 -20.07
CA PHE A 117 7.21 5.72 -20.05
C PHE A 117 6.43 5.08 -21.21
N ALA A 118 5.24 5.58 -21.51
CA ALA A 118 4.46 5.08 -22.63
C ALA A 118 5.22 5.26 -23.96
N LYS A 119 5.84 6.41 -24.18
CA LYS A 119 6.68 6.66 -25.37
C LYS A 119 7.90 5.73 -25.43
N ASP A 120 8.58 5.57 -24.30
CA ASP A 120 9.77 4.70 -24.20
C ASP A 120 9.42 3.23 -24.47
N TRP A 121 8.18 2.82 -24.18
CA TRP A 121 7.66 1.47 -24.50
C TRP A 121 7.01 1.37 -25.89
N GLY A 122 7.12 2.41 -26.71
CA GLY A 122 6.62 2.39 -28.10
C GLY A 122 5.12 2.62 -28.23
N CYS A 123 4.44 3.15 -27.19
CA CYS A 123 3.05 3.55 -27.33
C CYS A 123 2.92 4.77 -28.25
N THR A 124 2.12 4.63 -29.30
CA THR A 124 1.89 5.69 -30.30
C THR A 124 0.62 6.47 -30.07
N ARG A 125 -0.24 6.04 -29.14
CA ARG A 125 -1.50 6.68 -28.80
C ARG A 125 -1.38 7.48 -27.50
N PRO A 126 -2.13 8.59 -27.36
CA PRO A 126 -2.25 9.29 -26.07
C PRO A 126 -2.79 8.37 -24.97
N LEU A 127 -2.37 8.58 -23.72
CA LEU A 127 -2.81 7.77 -22.57
C LEU A 127 -4.31 7.97 -22.22
N ASP A 128 -4.91 9.07 -22.65
CA ASP A 128 -6.33 9.39 -22.49
C ASP A 128 -7.19 8.92 -23.67
N ASP A 129 -6.60 8.26 -24.67
CA ASP A 129 -7.34 7.64 -25.76
C ASP A 129 -8.32 6.59 -25.24
N LYS A 130 -9.56 6.70 -25.69
CA LYS A 130 -10.64 5.77 -25.31
C LYS A 130 -10.89 4.78 -26.45
N PRO A 131 -10.13 3.67 -26.53
CA PRO A 131 -10.20 2.74 -27.66
C PRO A 131 -11.57 2.06 -27.82
N TYR A 132 -12.41 2.11 -26.80
CA TYR A 132 -13.74 1.50 -26.76
C TYR A 132 -14.89 2.53 -26.81
N SER A 133 -14.59 3.83 -26.98
CA SER A 133 -15.65 4.78 -27.26
C SER A 133 -16.13 4.55 -28.68
N ASP A 134 -17.41 4.16 -28.81
CA ASP A 134 -18.06 4.03 -30.12
C ASP A 134 -17.89 5.34 -30.91
N LYS A 135 -17.48 5.17 -32.16
CA LYS A 135 -17.36 6.27 -33.12
C LYS A 135 -18.73 6.74 -33.56
#